data_d49dd2b8d9b6ed790f9aad248b1a4b76
#
_entry.id   d49dd2b8d9b6ed790f9aad248b1a4b76
#
_cell.length_a   1.000
_cell.length_b   1.000
_cell.length_c   1.000
_cell.angle_alpha   90.00
_cell.angle_beta   90.00
_cell.angle_gamma   90.00
#
_symmetry.space_group_name_H-M   'P 1'
#
loop_
_entity.id
_entity.type
_entity.pdbx_description
1 polymer ?
#
loop_
_entity_poly.entity_id
_entity_poly.type
_entity_poly.pdbx_seq_one_letter_code
_entity_poly.pdbx_strand_id
1 'polypeptide(L)'
;MAENFKYTLWFLAMAVLLGCESDREDIYTSNFKSYPLAAGSDFDYTGLATVRELRAGGVELEITLTGQKSTEPYFYPAHLHFGAYDSPDAPMAQMLGPVDARTLESRTVITQLHDGSVMDYNRFMVFDGHIKVHLAEDGPDYNTILVVGNVGANANMKINLEKMTMCSPYSF
;
A
#
# COMPACT_ATOMS: atom_id res chain seq x y z
N MET A 1 74.85 -23.91 -3.13
CA MET A 1 73.99 -22.73 -3.34
C MET A 1 72.58 -23.24 -3.48
N ALA A 2 71.80 -23.12 -2.43
CA ALA A 2 70.38 -23.57 -2.37
C ALA A 2 69.52 -22.36 -2.14
N GLU A 3 68.71 -21.97 -3.12
CA GLU A 3 67.76 -20.89 -3.00
C GLU A 3 66.43 -21.49 -2.53
N ASN A 4 66.00 -21.04 -1.34
CA ASN A 4 64.74 -21.40 -0.76
C ASN A 4 63.64 -20.49 -1.35
N PHE A 5 62.75 -21.06 -2.13
CA PHE A 5 61.53 -20.38 -2.65
C PHE A 5 60.42 -20.52 -1.61
N LYS A 6 60.14 -19.43 -0.87
CA LYS A 6 59.04 -19.36 0.10
C LYS A 6 57.73 -18.99 -0.62
N TYR A 7 56.83 -19.95 -0.79
CA TYR A 7 55.47 -19.71 -1.24
C TYR A 7 54.65 -19.12 -0.08
N THR A 8 54.34 -17.84 -0.16
CA THR A 8 53.42 -17.19 0.75
C THR A 8 52.01 -17.42 0.24
N LEU A 9 51.26 -18.30 0.93
CA LEU A 9 49.86 -18.59 0.64
C LEU A 9 49.00 -17.41 1.14
N TRP A 10 48.45 -16.60 0.23
CA TRP A 10 47.46 -15.62 0.54
C TRP A 10 46.08 -16.30 0.61
N PHE A 11 45.57 -16.52 1.82
CA PHE A 11 44.16 -16.86 2.04
C PHE A 11 43.32 -15.61 1.85
N LEU A 12 42.64 -15.49 0.72
CA LEU A 12 41.60 -14.50 0.49
C LEU A 12 40.35 -14.94 1.25
N ALA A 13 40.12 -14.39 2.44
CA ALA A 13 38.91 -14.59 3.20
C ALA A 13 37.77 -13.87 2.47
N MET A 14 37.00 -14.64 1.70
CA MET A 14 35.76 -14.17 1.07
C MET A 14 34.67 -14.09 2.15
N ALA A 15 34.48 -12.91 2.73
CA ALA A 15 33.36 -12.65 3.63
C ALA A 15 32.03 -12.69 2.83
N VAL A 16 31.31 -13.80 2.95
CA VAL A 16 29.95 -13.91 2.44
C VAL A 16 29.06 -13.07 3.36
N LEU A 17 28.68 -11.89 2.90
CA LEU A 17 27.62 -11.11 3.53
C LEU A 17 26.30 -11.83 3.25
N LEU A 18 25.88 -12.73 4.15
CA LEU A 18 24.52 -13.23 4.23
C LEU A 18 23.65 -12.05 4.66
N GLY A 19 23.05 -11.36 3.70
CA GLY A 19 22.05 -10.34 3.96
C GLY A 19 20.83 -10.99 4.62
N CYS A 20 20.46 -10.54 5.80
CA CYS A 20 19.18 -10.82 6.45
C CYS A 20 18.05 -10.17 5.62
N GLU A 21 17.53 -10.89 4.65
CA GLU A 21 16.33 -10.51 3.88
C GLU A 21 15.13 -11.42 4.19
N SER A 22 15.28 -12.37 5.13
CA SER A 22 14.35 -13.47 5.32
C SER A 22 13.21 -13.25 6.33
N ASP A 23 13.28 -12.24 7.21
CA ASP A 23 12.35 -12.17 8.35
C ASP A 23 10.94 -11.68 7.98
N ARG A 24 10.76 -11.08 6.81
CA ARG A 24 9.47 -10.51 6.39
C ARG A 24 8.55 -11.48 5.67
N GLU A 25 9.11 -12.45 4.95
CA GLU A 25 8.33 -13.47 4.24
C GLU A 25 7.63 -14.44 5.19
N ASP A 26 8.18 -14.67 6.37
CA ASP A 26 7.66 -15.63 7.35
C ASP A 26 6.36 -15.18 8.04
N ILE A 27 6.03 -13.88 8.03
CA ILE A 27 4.78 -13.37 8.64
C ILE A 27 3.56 -13.53 7.74
N TYR A 28 3.74 -13.80 6.45
CA TYR A 28 2.63 -13.94 5.49
C TYR A 28 2.32 -15.41 5.21
N THR A 29 1.08 -15.65 4.78
CA THR A 29 0.72 -16.88 4.06
C THR A 29 1.05 -16.71 2.57
N SER A 30 0.67 -17.69 1.73
CA SER A 30 0.76 -17.56 0.27
C SER A 30 -0.38 -16.73 -0.34
N ASN A 31 -1.36 -16.31 0.46
CA ASN A 31 -2.55 -15.62 -0.03
C ASN A 31 -2.27 -14.12 -0.18
N PHE A 32 -2.40 -13.62 -1.40
CA PHE A 32 -2.37 -12.20 -1.68
C PHE A 32 -3.20 -11.85 -2.91
N LYS A 33 -3.59 -10.58 -3.04
CA LYS A 33 -4.26 -10.04 -4.22
C LYS A 33 -3.91 -8.57 -4.39
N SER A 34 -3.68 -8.15 -5.63
CA SER A 34 -3.43 -6.76 -5.98
C SER A 34 -4.62 -6.17 -6.75
N TYR A 35 -4.90 -4.91 -6.47
CA TYR A 35 -5.96 -4.11 -7.06
C TYR A 35 -5.34 -2.87 -7.72
N PRO A 36 -5.68 -2.56 -8.99
CA PRO A 36 -5.17 -1.37 -9.64
C PRO A 36 -5.77 -0.10 -9.02
N LEU A 37 -4.94 0.91 -8.85
CA LEU A 37 -5.32 2.27 -8.49
C LEU A 37 -5.14 3.15 -9.73
N ALA A 38 -6.26 3.68 -10.24
CA ALA A 38 -6.29 4.59 -11.37
C ALA A 38 -5.95 6.02 -10.94
N ALA A 39 -5.42 6.82 -11.85
CA ALA A 39 -5.25 8.25 -11.62
C ALA A 39 -6.60 8.88 -11.25
N GLY A 40 -6.62 9.67 -10.18
CA GLY A 40 -7.82 10.37 -9.67
C GLY A 40 -7.83 11.87 -10.03
N SER A 41 -6.73 12.37 -10.58
CA SER A 41 -6.52 13.77 -10.97
C SER A 41 -5.43 13.88 -12.04
N ASP A 42 -5.12 15.11 -12.45
CA ASP A 42 -4.09 15.43 -13.46
C ASP A 42 -2.64 15.30 -12.94
N PHE A 43 -2.43 14.80 -11.73
CA PHE A 43 -1.09 14.62 -11.14
C PHE A 43 -0.33 13.39 -11.66
N ASP A 44 -0.92 12.61 -12.57
CA ASP A 44 -0.28 11.48 -13.27
C ASP A 44 0.23 10.36 -12.35
N TYR A 45 -0.41 10.18 -11.17
CA TYR A 45 -0.17 9.03 -10.32
C TYR A 45 -1.07 7.87 -10.72
N THR A 46 -0.52 6.66 -10.68
CA THR A 46 -1.24 5.39 -10.69
C THR A 46 -0.65 4.49 -9.62
N GLY A 47 -1.20 3.30 -9.40
CA GLY A 47 -0.59 2.39 -8.43
C GLY A 47 -1.26 1.05 -8.30
N LEU A 48 -0.83 0.34 -7.27
CA LEU A 48 -1.40 -0.93 -6.83
C LEU A 48 -1.68 -0.87 -5.32
N ALA A 49 -2.81 -1.44 -4.91
CA ALA A 49 -3.07 -1.81 -3.53
C ALA A 49 -2.96 -3.33 -3.43
N THR A 50 -1.98 -3.83 -2.70
CA THR A 50 -1.77 -5.28 -2.51
C THR A 50 -2.14 -5.66 -1.10
N VAL A 51 -3.11 -6.56 -0.96
CA VAL A 51 -3.50 -7.17 0.31
C VAL A 51 -2.82 -8.52 0.46
N ARG A 52 -2.18 -8.76 1.62
CA ARG A 52 -1.52 -10.03 1.99
C ARG A 52 -2.12 -10.56 3.27
N GLU A 53 -2.37 -11.86 3.32
CA GLU A 53 -2.83 -12.51 4.55
C GLU A 53 -1.69 -12.68 5.54
N LEU A 54 -1.93 -12.27 6.80
CA LEU A 54 -1.00 -12.45 7.89
C LEU A 54 -1.23 -13.79 8.61
N ARG A 55 -0.17 -14.54 8.91
CA ARG A 55 -0.25 -15.80 9.68
C ARG A 55 -0.84 -15.59 11.08
N ALA A 56 -0.61 -14.42 11.67
CA ALA A 56 -1.16 -14.04 12.97
C ALA A 56 -2.64 -13.63 12.92
N GLY A 57 -3.25 -13.62 11.73
CA GLY A 57 -4.60 -13.12 11.48
C GLY A 57 -4.61 -11.66 11.00
N GLY A 58 -5.69 -11.28 10.32
CA GLY A 58 -5.79 -9.98 9.64
C GLY A 58 -5.10 -9.96 8.29
N VAL A 59 -4.96 -8.76 7.75
CA VAL A 59 -4.28 -8.51 6.47
C VAL A 59 -3.29 -7.37 6.60
N GLU A 60 -2.24 -7.37 5.80
CA GLU A 60 -1.47 -6.17 5.49
C GLU A 60 -1.92 -5.64 4.12
N LEU A 61 -2.27 -4.37 4.08
CA LEU A 61 -2.56 -3.62 2.86
C LEU A 61 -1.36 -2.73 2.55
N GLU A 62 -0.71 -3.00 1.44
CA GLU A 62 0.41 -2.22 0.89
C GLU A 62 -0.10 -1.39 -0.29
N ILE A 63 0.19 -0.08 -0.29
CA ILE A 63 -0.04 0.80 -1.42
C ILE A 63 1.32 1.14 -2.02
N THR A 64 1.47 0.93 -3.32
CA THR A 64 2.64 1.34 -4.09
C THR A 64 2.16 2.21 -5.24
N LEU A 65 2.60 3.48 -5.25
CA LEU A 65 2.29 4.41 -6.33
C LEU A 65 3.40 4.43 -7.38
N THR A 66 3.00 4.74 -8.60
CA THR A 66 3.87 5.07 -9.72
C THR A 66 3.63 6.51 -10.09
N GLY A 67 4.69 7.32 -10.15
CA GLY A 67 4.61 8.75 -10.40
C GLY A 67 5.89 9.46 -9.98
N GLN A 68 5.83 10.79 -9.89
CA GLN A 68 6.97 11.60 -9.49
C GLN A 68 7.19 11.50 -7.96
N LYS A 69 8.41 11.12 -7.56
CA LYS A 69 8.83 11.11 -6.16
C LYS A 69 9.21 12.51 -5.69
N SER A 70 8.87 12.82 -4.43
CA SER A 70 9.36 14.04 -3.76
C SER A 70 10.80 13.87 -3.29
N THR A 71 11.55 14.96 -3.22
CA THR A 71 12.83 15.02 -2.51
C THR A 71 12.65 15.39 -1.05
N GLU A 72 11.53 16.05 -0.72
CA GLU A 72 11.20 16.51 0.62
C GLU A 72 10.21 15.55 1.31
N PRO A 73 10.25 15.45 2.65
CA PRO A 73 9.29 14.66 3.40
C PRO A 73 7.88 15.21 3.21
N TYR A 74 7.00 14.40 2.66
CA TYR A 74 5.57 14.66 2.57
C TYR A 74 4.80 13.33 2.61
N PHE A 75 3.59 13.36 3.14
CA PHE A 75 2.78 12.17 3.33
C PHE A 75 1.39 12.37 2.74
N TYR A 76 1.03 11.55 1.76
CA TYR A 76 -0.27 11.55 1.13
C TYR A 76 -1.26 10.72 1.95
N PRO A 77 -2.33 11.32 2.50
CA PRO A 77 -3.34 10.58 3.26
C PRO A 77 -4.01 9.51 2.42
N ALA A 78 -4.26 8.36 3.02
CA ALA A 78 -4.89 7.22 2.35
C ALA A 78 -6.03 6.66 3.20
N HIS A 79 -7.15 6.34 2.57
CA HIS A 79 -8.35 5.84 3.25
C HIS A 79 -8.92 4.62 2.52
N LEU A 80 -9.39 3.65 3.29
CA LEU A 80 -10.29 2.60 2.84
C LEU A 80 -11.72 3.02 3.19
N HIS A 81 -12.63 2.98 2.23
CA HIS A 81 -14.02 3.34 2.37
C HIS A 81 -14.93 2.14 2.15
N PHE A 82 -16.11 2.15 2.78
CA PHE A 82 -17.21 1.25 2.42
C PHE A 82 -17.83 1.67 1.08
N GLY A 83 -18.38 0.71 0.34
CA GLY A 83 -18.99 0.93 -0.96
C GLY A 83 -18.01 1.17 -2.10
N ALA A 84 -18.52 1.23 -3.32
CA ALA A 84 -17.70 1.54 -4.50
C ALA A 84 -17.26 3.01 -4.53
N TYR A 85 -16.26 3.34 -5.36
CA TYR A 85 -15.68 4.69 -5.48
C TYR A 85 -16.71 5.79 -5.86
N ASP A 86 -17.84 5.40 -6.44
CA ASP A 86 -18.97 6.28 -6.86
C ASP A 86 -20.17 6.23 -5.90
N SER A 87 -20.02 5.56 -4.76
CA SER A 87 -21.04 5.54 -3.71
C SER A 87 -21.13 6.92 -3.04
N PRO A 88 -22.30 7.56 -2.99
CA PRO A 88 -22.46 8.83 -2.29
C PRO A 88 -22.24 8.64 -0.79
N ASP A 89 -21.58 9.63 -0.17
CA ASP A 89 -21.33 9.67 1.28
C ASP A 89 -20.70 8.38 1.86
N ALA A 90 -19.85 7.70 1.07
CA ALA A 90 -19.19 6.47 1.48
C ALA A 90 -18.37 6.68 2.78
N PRO A 91 -18.76 6.06 3.92
CA PRO A 91 -18.06 6.27 5.17
C PRO A 91 -16.66 5.65 5.13
N MET A 92 -15.76 6.21 5.93
CA MET A 92 -14.41 5.65 6.09
C MET A 92 -14.50 4.32 6.86
N ALA A 93 -14.02 3.25 6.24
CA ALA A 93 -13.91 1.94 6.86
C ALA A 93 -12.65 1.81 7.70
N GLN A 94 -11.54 2.43 7.23
CA GLN A 94 -10.25 2.41 7.91
C GLN A 94 -9.37 3.55 7.41
N MET A 95 -8.71 4.26 8.34
CA MET A 95 -7.58 5.12 8.02
C MET A 95 -6.37 4.24 7.71
N LEU A 96 -5.74 4.47 6.58
CA LEU A 96 -4.55 3.75 6.18
C LEU A 96 -3.28 4.53 6.56
N GLY A 97 -2.15 3.84 6.66
CA GLY A 97 -0.86 4.50 6.75
C GLY A 97 -0.67 5.43 5.54
N PRO A 98 -0.27 6.69 5.74
CA PRO A 98 -0.11 7.62 4.63
C PRO A 98 1.03 7.18 3.71
N VAL A 99 0.92 7.48 2.43
CA VAL A 99 1.96 7.17 1.45
C VAL A 99 3.09 8.18 1.57
N ASP A 100 4.31 7.73 1.83
CA ASP A 100 5.50 8.58 1.83
C ASP A 100 5.82 9.02 0.39
N ALA A 101 5.79 10.33 0.12
CA ALA A 101 6.01 10.89 -1.21
C ALA A 101 7.41 10.62 -1.77
N ARG A 102 8.39 10.27 -0.92
CA ARG A 102 9.77 9.97 -1.31
C ARG A 102 9.94 8.53 -1.79
N THR A 103 9.18 7.59 -1.22
CA THR A 103 9.22 6.17 -1.60
C THR A 103 8.05 5.80 -2.50
N LEU A 104 6.92 6.48 -2.37
CA LEU A 104 5.61 6.19 -2.97
C LEU A 104 5.00 4.91 -2.42
N GLU A 105 5.30 4.57 -1.17
CA GLU A 105 4.84 3.35 -0.51
C GLU A 105 4.17 3.66 0.83
N SER A 106 3.19 2.83 1.18
CA SER A 106 2.67 2.74 2.53
C SER A 106 2.25 1.31 2.87
N ARG A 107 2.14 1.01 4.16
CA ARG A 107 1.67 -0.29 4.67
C ARG A 107 0.80 -0.10 5.88
N THR A 108 -0.28 -0.87 5.94
CA THR A 108 -1.24 -0.85 7.04
C THR A 108 -1.65 -2.26 7.39
N VAL A 109 -1.48 -2.66 8.65
CA VAL A 109 -2.06 -3.91 9.17
C VAL A 109 -3.49 -3.63 9.60
N ILE A 110 -4.43 -4.43 9.11
CA ILE A 110 -5.86 -4.31 9.39
C ILE A 110 -6.35 -5.63 10.00
N THR A 111 -6.76 -5.59 11.26
CA THR A 111 -7.39 -6.70 11.96
C THR A 111 -8.85 -6.41 12.28
N GLN A 112 -9.21 -5.13 12.28
CA GLN A 112 -10.54 -4.63 12.57
C GLN A 112 -10.77 -3.31 11.83
N LEU A 113 -12.00 -3.05 11.37
CA LEU A 113 -12.42 -1.78 10.77
C LEU A 113 -12.96 -0.83 11.84
N HIS A 114 -13.20 0.44 11.48
CA HIS A 114 -13.73 1.47 12.40
C HIS A 114 -15.12 1.13 12.95
N ASP A 115 -15.93 0.38 12.21
CA ASP A 115 -17.24 -0.09 12.69
C ASP A 115 -17.17 -1.26 13.68
N GLY A 116 -15.95 -1.70 14.03
CA GLY A 116 -15.71 -2.83 14.92
C GLY A 116 -15.73 -4.20 14.24
N SER A 117 -16.01 -4.28 12.94
CA SER A 117 -15.99 -5.56 12.22
C SER A 117 -14.57 -6.09 12.10
N VAL A 118 -14.40 -7.40 12.35
CA VAL A 118 -13.09 -8.07 12.23
C VAL A 118 -12.74 -8.19 10.75
N MET A 119 -11.48 -7.92 10.42
CA MET A 119 -10.94 -8.09 9.07
C MET A 119 -9.97 -9.26 9.03
N ASP A 120 -10.18 -10.15 8.08
CA ASP A 120 -9.27 -11.21 7.63
C ASP A 120 -9.23 -11.23 6.09
N TYR A 121 -8.39 -12.09 5.53
CA TYR A 121 -8.20 -12.14 4.06
C TYR A 121 -9.49 -12.50 3.32
N ASN A 122 -10.24 -13.50 3.80
CA ASN A 122 -11.47 -13.94 3.14
C ASN A 122 -12.55 -12.85 3.17
N ARG A 123 -12.65 -12.12 4.30
CA ARG A 123 -13.56 -10.97 4.43
C ARG A 123 -13.14 -9.83 3.52
N PHE A 124 -11.81 -9.58 3.38
CA PHE A 124 -11.33 -8.57 2.44
C PHE A 124 -11.67 -8.92 0.99
N MET A 125 -11.62 -10.19 0.61
CA MET A 125 -11.97 -10.62 -0.77
C MET A 125 -13.42 -10.33 -1.16
N VAL A 126 -14.32 -10.27 -0.19
CA VAL A 126 -15.75 -9.95 -0.38
C VAL A 126 -16.14 -8.58 0.17
N PHE A 127 -15.17 -7.81 0.65
CA PHE A 127 -15.39 -6.47 1.17
C PHE A 127 -15.92 -5.54 0.07
N ASP A 128 -17.04 -4.88 0.34
CA ASP A 128 -17.59 -3.86 -0.53
C ASP A 128 -16.88 -2.54 -0.21
N GLY A 129 -15.85 -2.19 -0.99
CA GLY A 129 -15.08 -1.00 -0.69
C GLY A 129 -14.21 -0.47 -1.81
N HIS A 130 -13.59 0.69 -1.53
CA HIS A 130 -12.62 1.34 -2.40
C HIS A 130 -11.54 2.06 -1.59
N ILE A 131 -10.42 2.36 -2.24
CA ILE A 131 -9.30 3.11 -1.68
C ILE A 131 -9.18 4.44 -2.39
N LYS A 132 -8.90 5.52 -1.63
CA LYS A 132 -8.49 6.83 -2.12
C LYS A 132 -7.19 7.26 -1.46
N VAL A 133 -6.30 7.88 -2.24
CA VAL A 133 -5.12 8.58 -1.75
C VAL A 133 -5.28 10.04 -2.12
N HIS A 134 -5.21 10.92 -1.13
CA HIS A 134 -5.42 12.36 -1.26
C HIS A 134 -4.10 13.11 -1.43
N LEU A 135 -4.15 14.29 -2.03
CA LEU A 135 -2.98 15.18 -2.13
C LEU A 135 -2.62 15.77 -0.76
N ALA A 136 -3.61 16.10 0.09
CA ALA A 136 -3.39 16.72 1.39
C ALA A 136 -4.37 16.16 2.44
N GLU A 137 -4.05 16.36 3.73
CA GLU A 137 -4.87 15.94 4.86
C GLU A 137 -6.09 16.83 5.08
N ASP A 138 -5.98 18.11 4.74
CA ASP A 138 -7.02 19.11 4.91
C ASP A 138 -6.93 20.23 3.86
N GLY A 139 -7.80 21.24 3.99
CA GLY A 139 -7.83 22.39 3.11
C GLY A 139 -8.36 22.08 1.70
N PRO A 140 -8.13 22.99 0.74
CA PRO A 140 -8.67 22.84 -0.62
C PRO A 140 -8.09 21.62 -1.35
N ASP A 141 -6.84 21.24 -1.05
CA ASP A 141 -6.15 20.14 -1.71
C ASP A 141 -6.58 18.76 -1.19
N TYR A 142 -7.34 18.70 -0.07
CA TYR A 142 -7.96 17.47 0.42
C TYR A 142 -8.87 16.82 -0.63
N ASN A 143 -9.58 17.64 -1.40
CA ASN A 143 -10.48 17.19 -2.46
C ASN A 143 -9.73 16.67 -3.70
N THR A 144 -8.42 16.89 -3.79
CA THR A 144 -7.61 16.36 -4.88
C THR A 144 -7.23 14.90 -4.60
N ILE A 145 -7.81 13.98 -5.37
CA ILE A 145 -7.52 12.56 -5.28
C ILE A 145 -6.37 12.24 -6.23
N LEU A 146 -5.25 11.74 -5.70
CA LEU A 146 -4.13 11.30 -6.51
C LEU A 146 -4.45 10.01 -7.24
N VAL A 147 -4.94 9.01 -6.49
CA VAL A 147 -5.36 7.73 -7.06
C VAL A 147 -6.62 7.20 -6.37
N VAL A 148 -7.39 6.41 -7.11
CA VAL A 148 -8.61 5.75 -6.64
C VAL A 148 -8.68 4.33 -7.19
N GLY A 149 -9.19 3.38 -6.41
CA GLY A 149 -9.40 2.01 -6.88
C GLY A 149 -10.40 1.24 -6.04
N ASN A 150 -11.24 0.46 -6.69
CA ASN A 150 -12.14 -0.48 -6.03
C ASN A 150 -11.39 -1.72 -5.55
N VAL A 151 -11.80 -2.24 -4.40
CA VAL A 151 -11.22 -3.45 -3.81
C VAL A 151 -12.31 -4.48 -3.46
N GLY A 152 -11.90 -5.69 -3.12
CA GLY A 152 -12.79 -6.76 -2.69
C GLY A 152 -13.83 -7.11 -3.76
N ALA A 153 -15.11 -7.02 -3.39
CA ALA A 153 -16.24 -7.35 -4.28
C ALA A 153 -16.35 -6.40 -5.49
N ASN A 154 -15.89 -5.15 -5.34
CA ASN A 154 -15.98 -4.12 -6.38
C ASN A 154 -14.80 -4.11 -7.36
N ALA A 155 -13.82 -4.99 -7.20
CA ALA A 155 -12.56 -4.98 -7.95
C ALA A 155 -12.70 -4.95 -9.48
N ASN A 156 -13.80 -5.48 -10.02
CA ASN A 156 -14.04 -5.55 -11.46
C ASN A 156 -14.80 -4.33 -12.03
N MET A 157 -15.22 -3.39 -11.19
CA MET A 157 -15.89 -2.16 -11.63
C MET A 157 -14.87 -1.21 -12.24
N LYS A 158 -15.11 -0.78 -13.48
CA LYS A 158 -14.27 0.22 -14.14
C LYS A 158 -14.43 1.58 -13.48
N ILE A 159 -13.33 2.24 -13.22
CA ILE A 159 -13.32 3.62 -12.70
C ILE A 159 -13.77 4.58 -13.81
N ASN A 160 -14.73 5.45 -13.47
CA ASN A 160 -15.14 6.62 -14.25
C ASN A 160 -15.04 7.84 -13.33
N LEU A 161 -14.04 8.68 -13.53
CA LEU A 161 -13.74 9.82 -12.65
C LEU A 161 -14.89 10.83 -12.54
N GLU A 162 -15.73 10.97 -13.58
CA GLU A 162 -16.89 11.86 -13.55
C GLU A 162 -17.94 11.45 -12.49
N LYS A 163 -17.91 10.18 -12.07
CA LYS A 163 -18.80 9.62 -11.05
C LYS A 163 -18.15 9.51 -9.67
N MET A 164 -16.86 9.83 -9.57
CA MET A 164 -16.15 9.74 -8.31
C MET A 164 -16.77 10.71 -7.29
N THR A 165 -17.19 10.17 -6.15
CA THR A 165 -17.68 10.99 -5.04
C THR A 165 -16.53 11.51 -4.20
N MET A 166 -16.67 12.69 -3.63
CA MET A 166 -15.68 13.26 -2.73
C MET A 166 -15.83 12.69 -1.33
N CYS A 167 -14.70 12.56 -0.61
CA CYS A 167 -14.75 12.17 0.79
C CYS A 167 -15.21 13.36 1.64
N SER A 168 -16.10 13.10 2.61
CA SER A 168 -16.33 14.08 3.67
C SER A 168 -15.17 13.98 4.67
N PRO A 169 -14.47 15.08 5.00
CA PRO A 169 -13.34 15.04 5.93
C PRO A 169 -13.73 14.66 7.37
N TYR A 170 -15.02 14.52 7.66
CA TYR A 170 -15.58 14.28 9.01
C TYR A 170 -16.51 13.05 9.10
N SER A 171 -16.57 12.20 8.08
CA SER A 171 -17.39 10.98 8.14
C SER A 171 -16.60 9.82 8.73
N PHE A 172 -16.62 9.71 10.07
CA PHE A 172 -16.22 8.51 10.81
C PHE A 172 -17.44 7.64 11.07
#